data_caa78cd995ab64e45069ff660093d812
#
_entry.id   caa78cd995ab64e45069ff660093d812
#
_cell.length_a   1.000
_cell.length_b   1.000
_cell.length_c   1.000
_cell.angle_alpha   90.00
_cell.angle_beta   90.00
_cell.angle_gamma   90.00
#
_symmetry.space_group_name_H-M   'P 1'
#
loop_
_entity.id
_entity.type
_entity.pdbx_description
1 polymer ?
#
loop_
_entity_poly.entity_id
_entity_poly.type
_entity_poly.pdbx_seq_one_letter_code
_entity_poly.pdbx_strand_id
1 'polypeptide(L)'
;MQSIDELSTNFISINSEQAFNENALALLQIHYKSNPVYRQYIDFLYPSFKPSSIEHYTQIPCLPIELFKTQKVVLDGYAPIDYFTSSGTSGSERSVHYIVNFTPYENSFLNCFSQFWGNIEEYCILALLPNYMEQQH
;
A
#
# COMPACT_ATOMS: atom_id res chain seq x y z
N MET A 1 -20.21 -4.26 1.82
CA MET A 1 -18.75 -4.23 2.10
C MET A 1 -18.09 -3.67 0.86
N GLN A 2 -17.41 -2.54 0.96
CA GLN A 2 -16.71 -1.93 -0.16
C GLN A 2 -15.64 -2.89 -0.72
N SER A 3 -15.49 -2.92 -2.03
CA SER A 3 -14.41 -3.68 -2.67
C SER A 3 -13.07 -2.96 -2.51
N ILE A 4 -11.95 -3.68 -2.68
CA ILE A 4 -10.61 -3.07 -2.67
C ILE A 4 -10.48 -2.04 -3.80
N ASP A 5 -11.13 -2.27 -4.93
CA ASP A 5 -11.09 -1.36 -6.07
C ASP A 5 -11.84 -0.06 -5.81
N GLU A 6 -12.99 -0.11 -5.10
CA GLU A 6 -13.71 1.09 -4.65
C GLU A 6 -12.88 1.89 -3.65
N LEU A 7 -12.23 1.23 -2.68
CA LEU A 7 -11.37 1.91 -1.71
C LEU A 7 -10.13 2.51 -2.37
N SER A 8 -9.55 1.82 -3.34
CA SER A 8 -8.36 2.28 -4.06
C SER A 8 -8.61 3.51 -4.95
N THR A 9 -9.87 3.76 -5.32
CA THR A 9 -10.28 4.99 -6.02
C THR A 9 -10.66 6.10 -5.06
N ASN A 10 -11.24 5.76 -3.91
CA ASN A 10 -11.76 6.75 -2.97
C ASN A 10 -10.68 7.44 -2.12
N PHE A 11 -9.47 6.86 -1.97
CA PHE A 11 -8.44 7.44 -1.11
C PHE A 11 -7.99 8.84 -1.56
N ILE A 12 -8.10 9.16 -2.86
CA ILE A 12 -7.75 10.47 -3.42
C ILE A 12 -8.71 11.58 -2.95
N SER A 13 -9.95 11.21 -2.62
CA SER A 13 -10.99 12.13 -2.18
C SER A 13 -11.06 12.30 -0.65
N ILE A 14 -10.16 11.71 0.11
CA ILE A 14 -10.11 11.83 1.58
C ILE A 14 -9.73 13.26 1.94
N ASN A 15 -10.66 13.99 2.56
CA ASN A 15 -10.51 15.39 2.91
C ASN A 15 -10.85 15.70 4.37
N SER A 16 -11.10 14.67 5.19
CA SER A 16 -11.40 14.80 6.61
C SER A 16 -10.84 13.62 7.39
N GLU A 17 -10.60 13.82 8.69
CA GLU A 17 -10.17 12.76 9.60
C GLU A 17 -11.20 11.63 9.69
N GLN A 18 -12.48 11.97 9.67
CA GLN A 18 -13.55 10.99 9.67
C GLN A 18 -13.48 10.11 8.42
N ALA A 19 -13.37 10.68 7.21
CA ALA A 19 -13.25 9.91 5.97
C ALA A 19 -12.00 9.05 5.95
N PHE A 20 -10.88 9.55 6.49
CA PHE A 20 -9.65 8.77 6.66
C PHE A 20 -9.87 7.57 7.58
N ASN A 21 -10.51 7.79 8.73
CA ASN A 21 -10.80 6.74 9.70
C ASN A 21 -11.69 5.64 9.09
N GLU A 22 -12.77 6.02 8.42
CA GLU A 22 -13.70 5.09 7.78
C GLU A 22 -12.98 4.21 6.72
N ASN A 23 -12.14 4.83 5.88
CA ASN A 23 -11.35 4.10 4.88
C ASN A 23 -10.31 3.18 5.52
N ALA A 24 -9.61 3.63 6.56
CA ALA A 24 -8.62 2.83 7.27
C ALA A 24 -9.24 1.60 7.94
N LEU A 25 -10.41 1.76 8.57
CA LEU A 25 -11.16 0.65 9.17
C LEU A 25 -11.68 -0.34 8.12
N ALA A 26 -12.13 0.15 6.96
CA ALA A 26 -12.54 -0.70 5.85
C ALA A 26 -11.35 -1.51 5.30
N LEU A 27 -10.18 -0.90 5.14
CA LEU A 27 -8.94 -1.58 4.75
C LEU A 27 -8.52 -2.63 5.78
N LEU A 28 -8.62 -2.34 7.09
CA LEU A 28 -8.36 -3.31 8.14
C LEU A 28 -9.20 -4.58 7.94
N GLN A 29 -10.51 -4.43 7.69
CA GLN A 29 -11.42 -5.57 7.48
C GLN A 29 -10.98 -6.42 6.27
N ILE A 30 -10.61 -5.77 5.17
CA ILE A 30 -10.16 -6.45 3.94
C ILE A 30 -8.84 -7.18 4.20
N HIS A 31 -7.86 -6.50 4.78
CA HIS A 31 -6.54 -7.10 5.05
C HIS A 31 -6.63 -8.26 6.05
N TYR A 32 -7.37 -8.10 7.13
CA TYR A 32 -7.53 -9.20 8.10
C TYR A 32 -8.24 -10.41 7.48
N LYS A 33 -9.22 -10.18 6.58
CA LYS A 33 -9.95 -11.26 5.90
C LYS A 33 -9.12 -11.95 4.82
N SER A 34 -8.38 -11.18 4.02
CA SER A 34 -7.86 -11.62 2.72
C SER A 34 -6.34 -11.51 2.58
N ASN A 35 -5.61 -11.01 3.58
CA ASN A 35 -4.14 -11.02 3.58
C ASN A 35 -3.65 -12.08 4.58
N PRO A 36 -3.17 -13.25 4.10
CA PRO A 36 -2.77 -14.35 4.98
C PRO A 36 -1.64 -13.95 5.94
N VAL A 37 -0.66 -13.17 5.46
CA VAL A 37 0.49 -12.73 6.26
C VAL A 37 0.03 -11.80 7.38
N TYR A 38 -0.82 -10.83 7.06
CA TYR A 38 -1.36 -9.90 8.04
C TYR A 38 -2.21 -10.62 9.09
N ARG A 39 -3.13 -11.48 8.65
CA ARG A 39 -3.99 -12.25 9.56
C ARG A 39 -3.16 -13.13 10.50
N GLN A 40 -2.19 -13.88 9.96
CA GLN A 40 -1.35 -14.77 10.76
C GLN A 40 -0.54 -14.01 11.81
N TYR A 41 0.01 -12.85 11.43
CA TYR A 41 0.73 -11.95 12.34
C TYR A 41 -0.18 -11.44 13.46
N ILE A 42 -1.39 -10.97 13.14
CA ILE A 42 -2.34 -10.44 14.12
C ILE A 42 -2.85 -11.54 15.06
N ASP A 43 -3.23 -12.70 14.53
CA ASP A 43 -3.73 -13.81 15.33
C ASP A 43 -2.66 -14.34 16.31
N PHE A 44 -1.39 -14.28 15.91
CA PHE A 44 -0.26 -14.66 16.77
C PHE A 44 -0.06 -13.66 17.93
N LEU A 45 -0.12 -12.35 17.68
CA LEU A 45 0.09 -11.33 18.69
C LEU A 45 -1.15 -11.10 19.57
N TYR A 46 -2.31 -11.22 18.99
CA TYR A 46 -3.59 -10.88 19.62
C TYR A 46 -4.63 -11.99 19.37
N PRO A 47 -4.55 -13.14 20.08
CA PRO A 47 -5.41 -14.31 19.82
C PRO A 47 -6.92 -14.05 19.89
N SER A 48 -7.34 -12.97 20.54
CA SER A 48 -8.75 -12.56 20.66
C SER A 48 -9.11 -11.35 19.81
N PHE A 49 -8.27 -10.98 18.85
CA PHE A 49 -8.47 -9.80 18.00
C PHE A 49 -9.74 -9.93 17.17
N LYS A 50 -10.51 -8.85 17.17
CA LYS A 50 -11.69 -8.71 16.34
C LYS A 50 -11.60 -7.39 15.58
N PRO A 51 -11.45 -7.40 14.25
CA PRO A 51 -11.38 -6.15 13.47
C PRO A 51 -12.57 -5.22 13.71
N SER A 52 -13.77 -5.80 14.00
CA SER A 52 -14.98 -5.03 14.29
C SER A 52 -14.98 -4.30 15.62
N SER A 53 -14.04 -4.58 16.53
CA SER A 53 -13.90 -3.85 17.81
C SER A 53 -12.97 -2.64 17.70
N ILE A 54 -12.34 -2.42 16.56
CA ILE A 54 -11.48 -1.27 16.31
C ILE A 54 -12.35 -0.11 15.83
N GLU A 55 -12.31 1.01 16.53
CA GLU A 55 -13.14 2.19 16.25
C GLU A 55 -12.33 3.35 15.65
N HIS A 56 -11.01 3.32 15.84
CA HIS A 56 -10.14 4.39 15.36
C HIS A 56 -8.88 3.85 14.69
N TYR A 57 -8.43 4.49 13.61
CA TYR A 57 -7.26 4.06 12.82
C TYR A 57 -5.97 3.92 13.63
N THR A 58 -5.81 4.71 14.71
CA THR A 58 -4.64 4.62 15.60
C THR A 58 -4.56 3.31 16.38
N GLN A 59 -5.65 2.55 16.43
CA GLN A 59 -5.73 1.25 17.09
C GLN A 59 -5.39 0.10 16.15
N ILE A 60 -5.26 0.37 14.85
CA ILE A 60 -4.96 -0.66 13.84
C ILE A 60 -3.53 -1.16 14.04
N PRO A 61 -3.32 -2.47 14.30
CA PRO A 61 -1.99 -3.04 14.38
C PRO A 61 -1.30 -2.99 13.02
N CYS A 62 -0.13 -2.39 12.94
CA CYS A 62 0.64 -2.29 11.71
C CYS A 62 1.50 -3.54 11.48
N LEU A 63 1.60 -3.99 10.24
CA LEU A 63 2.50 -5.06 9.84
C LEU A 63 3.95 -4.57 9.87
N PRO A 64 4.89 -5.27 10.57
CA PRO A 64 6.30 -4.90 10.55
C PRO A 64 6.89 -4.94 9.13
N ILE A 65 7.73 -3.93 8.82
CA ILE A 65 8.36 -3.81 7.50
C ILE A 65 9.28 -5.01 7.18
N GLU A 66 9.83 -5.67 8.19
CA GLU A 66 10.67 -6.85 8.05
C GLU A 66 9.94 -8.00 7.37
N LEU A 67 8.61 -8.11 7.54
CA LEU A 67 7.83 -9.16 6.88
C LEU A 67 7.78 -8.99 5.35
N PHE A 68 7.95 -7.79 4.83
CA PHE A 68 8.08 -7.55 3.39
C PHE A 68 9.40 -8.04 2.80
N LYS A 69 10.39 -8.38 3.64
CA LYS A 69 11.64 -9.01 3.19
C LYS A 69 11.53 -10.52 3.03
N THR A 70 10.71 -11.15 3.90
CA THR A 70 10.67 -12.61 4.05
C THR A 70 9.36 -13.24 3.59
N GLN A 71 8.30 -12.45 3.46
CA GLN A 71 6.96 -12.93 3.15
C GLN A 71 6.41 -12.28 1.88
N LYS A 72 5.62 -13.03 1.14
CA LYS A 72 4.85 -12.51 0.01
C LYS A 72 3.57 -11.85 0.52
N VAL A 73 3.63 -10.54 0.78
CA VAL A 73 2.48 -9.76 1.30
C VAL A 73 1.57 -9.36 0.15
N VAL A 74 0.54 -10.15 -0.11
CA VAL A 74 -0.47 -9.93 -1.17
C VAL A 74 -1.81 -10.42 -0.66
N LEU A 75 -2.91 -9.84 -1.12
CA LEU A 75 -4.27 -10.32 -0.82
C LEU A 75 -4.56 -11.62 -1.58
N ASP A 76 -5.28 -12.54 -0.93
CA ASP A 76 -5.76 -13.77 -1.56
C ASP A 76 -6.61 -13.46 -2.80
N GLY A 77 -6.42 -14.23 -3.85
CA GLY A 77 -7.11 -14.06 -5.13
C GLY A 77 -6.50 -13.03 -6.07
N TYR A 78 -5.44 -12.32 -5.66
CA TYR A 78 -4.72 -11.37 -6.50
C TYR A 78 -3.37 -11.93 -6.95
N ALA A 79 -3.08 -11.82 -8.25
CA ALA A 79 -1.78 -12.14 -8.83
C ALA A 79 -0.97 -10.86 -9.02
N PRO A 80 0.24 -10.74 -8.46
CA PRO A 80 1.11 -9.62 -8.74
C PRO A 80 1.47 -9.53 -10.23
N ILE A 81 1.45 -8.31 -10.75
CA ILE A 81 1.90 -7.98 -12.11
C ILE A 81 3.32 -7.42 -12.12
N ASP A 82 3.76 -6.88 -10.96
CA ASP A 82 5.11 -6.31 -10.79
C ASP A 82 5.44 -6.18 -9.29
N TYR A 83 6.59 -5.60 -8.96
CA TYR A 83 6.98 -5.29 -7.59
C TYR A 83 7.91 -4.09 -7.50
N PHE A 84 7.88 -3.40 -6.36
CA PHE A 84 8.91 -2.43 -5.97
C PHE A 84 9.83 -3.02 -4.90
N THR A 85 11.11 -2.67 -4.97
CA THR A 85 12.09 -3.03 -3.93
C THR A 85 12.59 -1.79 -3.22
N SER A 86 12.84 -1.92 -1.91
CA SER A 86 13.51 -0.85 -1.17
C SER A 86 14.97 -0.71 -1.61
N SER A 87 15.53 0.51 -1.49
CA SER A 87 16.97 0.72 -1.59
C SER A 87 17.65 0.02 -0.41
N GLY A 88 18.17 -1.19 -0.62
CA GLY A 88 18.93 -1.91 0.41
C GLY A 88 20.29 -1.24 0.63
N THR A 89 20.71 -1.07 1.88
CA THR A 89 22.12 -0.89 2.21
C THR A 89 22.87 -2.18 1.89
N SER A 90 24.11 -2.07 1.40
CA SER A 90 24.93 -3.21 0.93
C SER A 90 24.90 -4.36 1.94
N GLY A 91 24.37 -5.52 1.52
CA GLY A 91 24.37 -6.77 2.28
C GLY A 91 23.08 -7.08 3.06
N SER A 92 22.05 -6.25 3.06
CA SER A 92 20.75 -6.57 3.67
C SER A 92 19.72 -7.02 2.62
N GLU A 93 18.87 -7.98 2.97
CA GLU A 93 17.71 -8.33 2.15
C GLU A 93 16.82 -7.12 1.92
N ARG A 94 16.39 -6.93 0.66
CA ARG A 94 15.49 -5.83 0.28
C ARG A 94 14.05 -6.23 0.57
N SER A 95 13.25 -5.29 1.04
CA SER A 95 11.81 -5.50 1.10
C SER A 95 11.21 -5.49 -0.31
N VAL A 96 10.23 -6.37 -0.55
CA VAL A 96 9.54 -6.52 -1.83
C VAL A 96 8.08 -6.14 -1.63
N HIS A 97 7.62 -5.14 -2.39
CA HIS A 97 6.24 -4.67 -2.38
C HIS A 97 5.58 -5.06 -3.69
N TYR A 98 4.78 -6.10 -3.66
CA TYR A 98 4.09 -6.63 -4.83
C TYR A 98 2.97 -5.71 -5.29
N ILE A 99 2.89 -5.49 -6.60
CA ILE A 99 1.91 -4.63 -7.25
C ILE A 99 0.92 -5.50 -8.02
N VAL A 100 -0.35 -5.34 -7.73
CA VAL A 100 -1.45 -6.03 -8.43
C VAL A 100 -2.19 -5.09 -9.39
N ASN A 101 -2.07 -3.77 -9.19
CA ASN A 101 -2.66 -2.73 -10.03
C ASN A 101 -1.88 -1.43 -9.85
N PHE A 102 -1.41 -0.81 -10.93
CA PHE A 102 -0.68 0.46 -10.89
C PHE A 102 -1.59 1.68 -10.76
N THR A 103 -2.87 1.56 -11.13
CA THR A 103 -3.78 2.72 -11.19
C THR A 103 -3.85 3.54 -9.90
N PRO A 104 -3.93 2.95 -8.68
CA PRO A 104 -3.93 3.74 -7.45
C PRO A 104 -2.62 4.51 -7.24
N TYR A 105 -1.48 3.92 -7.61
CA TYR A 105 -0.17 4.56 -7.52
C TYR A 105 -0.06 5.74 -8.50
N GLU A 106 -0.42 5.52 -9.76
CA GLU A 106 -0.41 6.55 -10.81
C GLU A 106 -1.32 7.72 -10.45
N ASN A 107 -2.56 7.44 -10.05
CA ASN A 107 -3.50 8.46 -9.61
C ASN A 107 -2.97 9.25 -8.41
N SER A 108 -2.28 8.60 -7.47
CA SER A 108 -1.73 9.24 -6.29
C SER A 108 -0.68 10.30 -6.65
N PHE A 109 0.32 9.94 -7.48
CA PHE A 109 1.35 10.91 -7.82
C PHE A 109 0.87 11.98 -8.79
N LEU A 110 -0.03 11.67 -9.73
CA LEU A 110 -0.63 12.65 -10.63
C LEU A 110 -1.48 13.67 -9.86
N ASN A 111 -2.29 13.20 -8.92
CA ASN A 111 -3.08 14.08 -8.06
C ASN A 111 -2.19 14.95 -7.17
N CYS A 112 -1.15 14.38 -6.58
CA CYS A 112 -0.18 15.14 -5.79
C CYS A 112 0.51 16.21 -6.65
N PHE A 113 0.97 15.87 -7.85
CA PHE A 113 1.59 16.82 -8.77
C PHE A 113 0.64 17.96 -9.12
N SER A 114 -0.61 17.64 -9.46
CA SER A 114 -1.59 18.64 -9.88
C SER A 114 -1.95 19.66 -8.79
N GLN A 115 -1.90 19.26 -7.52
CA GLN A 115 -2.15 20.16 -6.39
C GLN A 115 -1.10 21.25 -6.24
N PHE A 116 0.15 20.99 -6.64
CA PHE A 116 1.26 21.93 -6.48
C PHE A 116 1.64 22.65 -7.77
N TRP A 117 1.48 21.97 -8.91
CA TRP A 117 2.04 22.40 -10.18
C TRP A 117 1.01 22.54 -11.32
N GLY A 118 -0.24 22.12 -11.11
CA GLY A 118 -1.26 22.14 -12.15
C GLY A 118 -1.19 20.96 -13.11
N ASN A 119 -1.58 21.13 -14.36
CA ASN A 119 -1.65 20.05 -15.33
C ASN A 119 -0.25 19.58 -15.77
N ILE A 120 0.06 18.31 -15.55
CA ILE A 120 1.36 17.71 -15.90
C ILE A 120 1.67 17.78 -17.41
N GLU A 121 0.64 17.82 -18.26
CA GLU A 121 0.80 17.90 -19.72
C GLU A 121 1.41 19.24 -20.18
N GLU A 122 1.42 20.25 -19.30
CA GLU A 122 2.01 21.57 -19.58
C GLU A 122 3.51 21.61 -19.27
N TYR A 123 4.10 20.52 -18.76
CA TYR A 123 5.49 20.47 -18.31
C TYR A 123 6.34 19.52 -19.15
N CYS A 124 7.58 19.93 -19.38
CA CYS A 124 8.65 19.05 -19.87
C CYS A 124 9.52 18.64 -18.68
N ILE A 125 9.49 17.36 -18.32
CA ILE A 125 10.23 16.83 -17.18
C ILE A 125 11.57 16.27 -17.67
N LEU A 126 12.69 16.85 -17.19
CA LEU A 126 14.04 16.36 -17.43
C LEU A 126 14.56 15.70 -16.14
N ALA A 127 14.70 14.38 -16.17
CA ALA A 127 15.17 13.61 -15.02
C ALA A 127 16.63 13.17 -15.23
N LEU A 128 17.53 13.59 -14.33
CA LEU A 128 18.90 13.10 -14.22
C LEU A 128 18.93 11.91 -13.26
N LEU A 129 18.64 10.75 -13.78
CA LEU A 129 18.57 9.51 -13.00
C LEU A 129 19.70 8.56 -13.45
N PRO A 130 20.20 7.69 -12.54
CA PRO A 130 21.02 6.56 -12.94
C PRO A 130 20.28 5.71 -13.98
N ASN A 131 21.01 5.03 -14.86
CA ASN A 131 20.42 4.15 -15.85
C ASN A 131 19.89 2.87 -15.18
N TYR A 132 18.69 2.93 -14.68
CA TYR A 132 18.02 1.77 -14.05
C TYR A 132 17.67 0.66 -15.05
N MET A 133 17.65 0.97 -16.37
CA MET A 133 17.38 -0.02 -17.42
C MET A 133 18.51 -1.05 -17.58
N GLU A 134 19.70 -0.78 -17.06
CA GLU A 134 20.85 -1.68 -17.08
C GLU A 134 21.00 -2.50 -15.79
N GLN A 135 20.21 -2.21 -14.75
CA GLN A 135 20.20 -3.05 -13.56
C GLN A 135 19.41 -4.32 -13.88
N GLN A 136 20.13 -5.42 -14.05
CA GLN A 136 19.50 -6.74 -14.12
C GLN A 136 18.77 -6.99 -12.78
N HIS A 137 17.48 -7.20 -12.86
CA HIS A 137 16.62 -7.59 -11.74
C HIS A 137 16.85 -9.05 -11.37
#